data_8a16a310d1dbc639b14b6832da48188a
#
_entry.id   8a16a310d1dbc639b14b6832da48188a
#
_cell.length_a   1.000
_cell.length_b   1.000
_cell.length_c   1.000
_cell.angle_alpha   90.00
_cell.angle_beta   90.00
_cell.angle_gamma   90.00
#
_symmetry.space_group_name_H-M   'P 1'
#
loop_
_entity.id
_entity.type
_entity.pdbx_description
1 polymer ?
#
loop_
_entity_poly.entity_id
_entity_poly.type
_entity_poly.pdbx_seq_one_letter_code
_entity_poly.pdbx_strand_id
1 'polypeptide(L)'
;MNSPPPGWPPLASSPAALTDLARALGATDATLSDVLGLDDDLLALLPSPCLALILIYPTVSAAESFWAERCEPSKLPTVFLRQRVGGSCGTVALLHALSNSTPALAVEPGSPLEALLSTPEPGDGEAALVARRSEWLANSTAVRAAHERCAELSTAAAAAGRQGRHYVALVRIGAQRCASVLSLPRDDDDNARSGH
;
A
#
# COMPACT_ATOMS: atom_id res chain seq x y z
N MET A 1 13.73 5.04 -28.32
CA MET A 1 12.61 4.39 -27.61
C MET A 1 13.09 4.11 -26.21
N ASN A 2 12.67 4.91 -25.22
CA ASN A 2 13.03 4.63 -23.82
C ASN A 2 12.13 3.50 -23.33
N SER A 3 12.72 2.34 -23.04
CA SER A 3 12.00 1.31 -22.29
C SER A 3 11.55 1.90 -20.95
N PRO A 4 10.33 1.59 -20.48
CA PRO A 4 9.90 2.04 -19.17
C PRO A 4 10.92 1.53 -18.12
N PRO A 5 11.16 2.30 -17.05
CA PRO A 5 12.10 1.85 -16.02
C PRO A 5 11.65 0.48 -15.48
N PRO A 6 12.60 -0.42 -15.17
CA PRO A 6 12.26 -1.73 -14.65
C PRO A 6 11.42 -1.55 -13.37
N GLY A 7 10.33 -2.30 -13.27
CA GLY A 7 9.48 -2.34 -12.08
C GLY A 7 10.29 -2.77 -10.85
N TRP A 8 9.74 -2.51 -9.67
CA TRP A 8 10.33 -3.00 -8.42
C TRP A 8 10.10 -4.51 -8.28
N PRO A 9 10.98 -5.25 -7.59
CA PRO A 9 10.76 -6.65 -7.32
C PRO A 9 9.50 -6.87 -6.48
N PRO A 10 8.69 -7.92 -6.72
CA PRO A 10 7.49 -8.15 -5.93
C PRO A 10 7.83 -8.49 -4.47
N LEU A 11 7.08 -7.93 -3.52
CA LEU A 11 7.20 -8.26 -2.11
C LEU A 11 6.54 -9.60 -1.76
N ALA A 12 7.11 -10.33 -0.81
CA ALA A 12 6.41 -11.43 -0.16
C ALA A 12 5.43 -10.91 0.90
N SER A 13 4.40 -11.71 1.16
CA SER A 13 3.43 -11.48 2.23
C SER A 13 3.94 -11.93 3.60
N SER A 14 5.21 -11.73 3.90
CA SER A 14 5.80 -12.08 5.20
C SER A 14 5.57 -10.97 6.20
N PRO A 15 4.88 -11.21 7.33
CA PRO A 15 4.68 -10.20 8.37
C PRO A 15 5.99 -9.61 8.89
N ALA A 16 7.01 -10.44 9.07
CA ALA A 16 8.33 -9.99 9.53
C ALA A 16 8.97 -9.03 8.54
N ALA A 17 9.01 -9.40 7.24
CA ALA A 17 9.60 -8.55 6.22
C ALA A 17 8.82 -7.24 6.01
N LEU A 18 7.49 -7.28 6.08
CA LEU A 18 6.66 -6.08 6.01
C LEU A 18 6.79 -5.20 7.28
N THR A 19 7.02 -5.80 8.46
CA THR A 19 7.35 -5.06 9.69
C THR A 19 8.68 -4.34 9.55
N ASP A 20 9.70 -5.00 9.01
CA ASP A 20 11.00 -4.38 8.77
C ASP A 20 10.90 -3.26 7.74
N LEU A 21 10.07 -3.43 6.70
CA LEU A 21 9.79 -2.37 5.74
C LEU A 21 9.06 -1.19 6.40
N ALA A 22 8.06 -1.44 7.26
CA ALA A 22 7.34 -0.38 7.97
C ALA A 22 8.28 0.46 8.83
N ARG A 23 9.21 -0.19 9.55
CA ARG A 23 10.24 0.48 10.35
C ARG A 23 11.23 1.27 9.48
N ALA A 24 11.67 0.69 8.37
CA ALA A 24 12.54 1.39 7.42
C ALA A 24 11.87 2.59 6.75
N LEU A 25 10.54 2.60 6.67
CA LEU A 25 9.75 3.74 6.21
C LEU A 25 9.53 4.80 7.31
N GLY A 26 9.82 4.49 8.57
CA GLY A 26 9.73 5.42 9.70
C GLY A 26 8.59 5.16 10.69
N ALA A 27 7.85 4.05 10.55
CA ALA A 27 6.86 3.64 11.56
C ALA A 27 7.54 2.69 12.57
N THR A 28 8.22 3.25 13.57
CA THR A 28 9.17 2.52 14.43
C THR A 28 8.51 1.52 15.38
N ASP A 29 7.27 1.75 15.77
CA ASP A 29 6.45 0.90 16.66
C ASP A 29 5.45 0.01 15.91
N ALA A 30 5.39 0.12 14.58
CA ALA A 30 4.51 -0.72 13.77
C ALA A 30 4.96 -2.20 13.79
N THR A 31 3.97 -3.08 13.91
CA THR A 31 4.16 -4.53 13.82
C THR A 31 3.05 -5.12 12.98
N LEU A 32 3.39 -6.02 12.06
CA LEU A 32 2.44 -6.75 11.25
C LEU A 32 2.35 -8.20 11.72
N SER A 33 1.15 -8.74 11.68
CA SER A 33 0.85 -10.13 12.04
C SER A 33 -0.10 -10.74 11.02
N ASP A 34 -0.03 -12.06 10.82
CA ASP A 34 -0.98 -12.77 9.97
C ASP A 34 -2.36 -12.83 10.63
N VAL A 35 -3.41 -12.66 9.83
CA VAL A 35 -4.79 -12.98 10.20
C VAL A 35 -5.04 -14.43 9.79
N LEU A 36 -5.09 -15.33 10.78
CA LEU A 36 -5.17 -16.78 10.55
C LEU A 36 -6.57 -17.26 10.17
N GLY A 37 -7.60 -16.45 10.48
CA GLY A 37 -9.00 -16.71 10.14
C GLY A 37 -9.89 -15.56 10.58
N LEU A 38 -11.19 -15.67 10.28
CA LEU A 38 -12.18 -14.62 10.56
C LEU A 38 -13.18 -15.04 11.64
N ASP A 39 -13.02 -16.20 12.25
CA ASP A 39 -13.80 -16.60 13.41
C ASP A 39 -13.30 -15.90 14.70
N ASP A 40 -14.18 -15.78 15.68
CA ASP A 40 -13.94 -14.96 16.87
C ASP A 40 -12.70 -15.40 17.65
N ASP A 41 -12.44 -16.71 17.73
CA ASP A 41 -11.31 -17.27 18.47
C ASP A 41 -9.97 -16.88 17.82
N LEU A 42 -9.89 -16.91 16.49
CA LEU A 42 -8.68 -16.52 15.75
C LEU A 42 -8.51 -15.00 15.71
N LEU A 43 -9.60 -14.24 15.61
CA LEU A 43 -9.56 -12.79 15.69
C LEU A 43 -9.12 -12.31 17.08
N ALA A 44 -9.45 -13.03 18.15
CA ALA A 44 -9.00 -12.71 19.51
C ALA A 44 -7.47 -12.85 19.70
N LEU A 45 -6.77 -13.55 18.81
CA LEU A 45 -5.32 -13.68 18.84
C LEU A 45 -4.60 -12.46 18.22
N LEU A 46 -5.31 -11.58 17.53
CA LEU A 46 -4.71 -10.41 16.91
C LEU A 46 -4.26 -9.39 17.96
N PRO A 47 -3.08 -8.77 17.77
CA PRO A 47 -2.66 -7.66 18.61
C PRO A 47 -3.69 -6.53 18.61
N SER A 48 -3.93 -5.94 19.79
CA SER A 48 -4.85 -4.81 19.95
C SER A 48 -4.07 -3.56 20.39
N PRO A 49 -4.32 -2.40 19.78
CA PRO A 49 -5.32 -2.13 18.75
C PRO A 49 -4.88 -2.58 17.35
N CYS A 50 -5.78 -3.17 16.57
CA CYS A 50 -5.57 -3.37 15.13
C CYS A 50 -5.91 -2.07 14.40
N LEU A 51 -4.92 -1.43 13.79
CA LEU A 51 -5.05 -0.11 13.17
C LEU A 51 -5.47 -0.19 11.70
N ALA A 52 -5.01 -1.21 10.98
CA ALA A 52 -5.29 -1.43 9.57
C ALA A 52 -5.15 -2.91 9.21
N LEU A 53 -5.72 -3.30 8.08
CA LEU A 53 -5.52 -4.63 7.49
C LEU A 53 -4.92 -4.49 6.10
N ILE A 54 -4.06 -5.40 5.72
CA ILE A 54 -3.55 -5.53 4.35
C ILE A 54 -4.11 -6.84 3.78
N LEU A 55 -4.92 -6.72 2.74
CA LEU A 55 -5.50 -7.85 2.03
C LEU A 55 -4.69 -8.12 0.76
N ILE A 56 -4.43 -9.40 0.52
CA ILE A 56 -3.75 -9.87 -0.69
C ILE A 56 -4.71 -10.80 -1.42
N TYR A 57 -5.01 -10.49 -2.67
CA TYR A 57 -5.94 -11.27 -3.46
C TYR A 57 -5.43 -11.48 -4.89
N PRO A 58 -5.87 -12.54 -5.59
CA PRO A 58 -5.50 -12.75 -6.98
C PRO A 58 -6.11 -11.67 -7.88
N THR A 59 -5.32 -11.14 -8.82
CA THR A 59 -5.79 -10.18 -9.82
C THR A 59 -6.62 -10.91 -10.87
N VAL A 60 -7.92 -10.97 -10.66
CA VAL A 60 -8.91 -11.56 -11.58
C VAL A 60 -10.05 -10.58 -11.78
N SER A 61 -10.66 -10.59 -12.96
CA SER A 61 -11.75 -9.65 -13.31
C SER A 61 -12.89 -9.63 -12.30
N ALA A 62 -13.23 -10.80 -11.71
CA ALA A 62 -14.26 -10.89 -10.68
C ALA A 62 -13.91 -10.11 -9.41
N ALA A 63 -12.63 -10.08 -9.01
CA ALA A 63 -12.20 -9.29 -7.86
C ALA A 63 -12.22 -7.80 -8.17
N GLU A 64 -11.82 -7.41 -9.37
CA GLU A 64 -11.85 -6.00 -9.82
C GLU A 64 -13.31 -5.49 -9.86
N SER A 65 -14.23 -6.25 -10.44
CA SER A 65 -15.67 -5.92 -10.43
C SER A 65 -16.22 -5.84 -9.02
N PHE A 66 -15.88 -6.79 -8.14
CA PHE A 66 -16.31 -6.78 -6.74
C PHE A 66 -15.93 -5.48 -6.03
N TRP A 67 -14.69 -5.02 -6.21
CA TRP A 67 -14.23 -3.78 -5.59
C TRP A 67 -14.86 -2.55 -6.23
N ALA A 68 -14.95 -2.50 -7.56
CA ALA A 68 -15.57 -1.38 -8.28
C ALA A 68 -17.03 -1.15 -7.87
N GLU A 69 -17.78 -2.21 -7.58
CA GLU A 69 -19.18 -2.12 -7.15
C GLU A 69 -19.34 -1.71 -5.68
N ARG A 70 -18.35 -1.94 -4.82
CA ARG A 70 -18.47 -1.81 -3.37
C ARG A 70 -17.61 -0.72 -2.76
N CYS A 71 -16.66 -0.18 -3.51
CA CYS A 71 -15.82 0.91 -3.05
C CYS A 71 -16.41 2.23 -3.48
N GLU A 72 -16.98 2.97 -2.53
CA GLU A 72 -17.32 4.38 -2.72
C GLU A 72 -16.10 5.26 -2.38
N PRO A 73 -15.91 6.37 -3.11
CA PRO A 73 -14.91 7.37 -2.75
C PRO A 73 -15.11 7.84 -1.30
N SER A 74 -14.08 7.82 -0.50
CA SER A 74 -14.17 8.34 0.87
C SER A 74 -14.42 9.85 0.84
N LYS A 75 -15.40 10.29 1.64
CA LYS A 75 -15.65 11.73 1.90
C LYS A 75 -14.79 12.27 3.04
N LEU A 76 -14.04 11.40 3.72
CA LEU A 76 -13.15 11.76 4.82
C LEU A 76 -11.73 11.96 4.30
N PRO A 77 -10.97 12.89 4.89
CA PRO A 77 -9.60 13.12 4.47
C PRO A 77 -8.78 11.85 4.67
N THR A 78 -8.17 11.37 3.60
CA THR A 78 -7.31 10.19 3.58
C THR A 78 -5.99 10.49 2.92
N VAL A 79 -4.94 9.87 3.39
CA VAL A 79 -3.67 9.87 2.67
C VAL A 79 -3.75 8.79 1.59
N PHE A 80 -3.89 9.23 0.35
CA PHE A 80 -3.96 8.37 -0.81
C PHE A 80 -2.88 8.72 -1.82
N LEU A 81 -2.35 7.71 -2.49
CA LEU A 81 -1.41 7.82 -3.61
C LEU A 81 -1.66 6.69 -4.61
N ARG A 82 -1.42 6.93 -5.88
CA ARG A 82 -1.56 5.93 -6.95
C ARG A 82 -0.26 5.18 -7.15
N GLN A 83 -0.37 3.91 -7.45
CA GLN A 83 0.78 3.12 -7.87
C GLN A 83 1.20 3.53 -9.29
N ARG A 84 2.40 4.10 -9.42
CA ARG A 84 3.00 4.46 -10.72
C ARG A 84 4.14 3.53 -11.14
N VAL A 85 4.60 2.68 -10.24
CA VAL A 85 5.73 1.77 -10.48
C VAL A 85 5.24 0.33 -10.38
N GLY A 86 5.47 -0.46 -11.42
CA GLY A 86 5.16 -1.89 -11.39
C GLY A 86 5.85 -2.60 -10.23
N GLY A 87 5.18 -3.55 -9.59
CA GLY A 87 5.71 -4.31 -8.46
C GLY A 87 5.64 -3.62 -7.09
N SER A 88 5.30 -2.33 -7.01
CA SER A 88 5.26 -1.57 -5.75
C SER A 88 3.96 -1.71 -4.95
N CYS A 89 2.99 -2.52 -5.38
CA CYS A 89 1.66 -2.62 -4.76
C CYS A 89 1.71 -2.90 -3.24
N GLY A 90 2.61 -3.77 -2.78
CA GLY A 90 2.78 -4.07 -1.36
C GLY A 90 3.27 -2.85 -0.57
N THR A 91 4.21 -2.08 -1.10
CA THR A 91 4.68 -0.84 -0.46
C THR A 91 3.61 0.25 -0.49
N VAL A 92 2.85 0.37 -1.58
CA VAL A 92 1.72 1.31 -1.66
C VAL A 92 0.67 0.97 -0.61
N ALA A 93 0.27 -0.29 -0.49
CA ALA A 93 -0.69 -0.72 0.53
C ALA A 93 -0.16 -0.48 1.95
N LEU A 94 1.12 -0.76 2.19
CA LEU A 94 1.74 -0.49 3.49
C LEU A 94 1.75 1.01 3.81
N LEU A 95 2.15 1.87 2.87
CA LEU A 95 2.11 3.32 3.05
C LEU A 95 0.69 3.83 3.32
N HIS A 96 -0.32 3.30 2.61
CA HIS A 96 -1.72 3.63 2.91
C HIS A 96 -2.10 3.24 4.34
N ALA A 97 -1.76 2.01 4.77
CA ALA A 97 -2.04 1.54 6.13
C ALA A 97 -1.37 2.44 7.18
N LEU A 98 -0.07 2.70 7.05
CA LEU A 98 0.70 3.50 8.00
C LEU A 98 0.22 4.96 8.04
N SER A 99 0.09 5.61 6.89
CA SER A 99 -0.26 7.03 6.81
C SER A 99 -1.66 7.34 7.38
N ASN A 100 -2.61 6.41 7.22
CA ASN A 100 -3.97 6.59 7.72
C ASN A 100 -4.17 6.05 9.14
N SER A 101 -3.13 5.48 9.73
CA SER A 101 -3.08 5.02 11.13
C SER A 101 -2.41 6.03 12.07
N THR A 102 -1.85 7.11 11.57
CA THR A 102 -1.43 8.25 12.37
C THR A 102 -2.68 8.96 12.92
N PRO A 103 -2.76 9.41 14.16
CA PRO A 103 -1.69 9.62 15.16
C PRO A 103 -1.40 8.43 16.07
N ALA A 104 -1.90 7.24 15.81
CA ALA A 104 -1.69 6.07 16.67
C ALA A 104 -0.30 5.39 16.48
N LEU A 105 0.52 5.88 15.56
CA LEU A 105 1.87 5.36 15.27
C LEU A 105 2.93 6.42 15.53
N ALA A 106 4.08 5.98 16.06
CA ALA A 106 5.28 6.80 16.16
C ALA A 106 5.94 6.94 14.78
N VAL A 107 6.01 8.17 14.27
CA VAL A 107 6.66 8.49 13.00
C VAL A 107 8.04 9.08 13.28
N GLU A 108 9.07 8.46 12.72
CA GLU A 108 10.46 8.91 12.87
C GLU A 108 10.69 10.22 12.08
N PRO A 109 11.23 11.27 12.72
CA PRO A 109 11.59 12.51 12.03
C PRO A 109 12.60 12.28 10.89
N GLY A 110 12.40 12.95 9.76
CA GLY A 110 13.23 12.81 8.56
C GLY A 110 12.99 11.53 7.76
N SER A 111 12.02 10.70 8.18
CA SER A 111 11.71 9.44 7.52
C SER A 111 10.91 9.61 6.22
N PRO A 112 10.88 8.58 5.36
CA PRO A 112 10.01 8.57 4.18
C PRO A 112 8.53 8.76 4.53
N LEU A 113 8.05 8.19 5.63
CA LEU A 113 6.66 8.33 6.06
C LEU A 113 6.35 9.77 6.46
N GLU A 114 7.23 10.43 7.21
CA GLU A 114 7.08 11.86 7.53
C GLU A 114 7.04 12.73 6.26
N ALA A 115 7.95 12.46 5.31
CA ALA A 115 7.99 13.18 4.04
C ALA A 115 6.68 13.03 3.24
N LEU A 116 6.08 11.83 3.22
CA LEU A 116 4.78 11.59 2.62
C LEU A 116 3.66 12.38 3.32
N LEU A 117 3.62 12.35 4.65
CA LEU A 117 2.62 13.04 5.47
C LEU A 117 2.73 14.56 5.34
N SER A 118 3.94 15.06 5.18
CA SER A 118 4.25 16.50 5.04
C SER A 118 4.15 16.98 3.58
N THR A 119 3.65 16.17 2.65
CA THR A 119 3.47 16.60 1.26
C THR A 119 2.59 17.86 1.21
N PRO A 120 3.09 19.00 0.71
CA PRO A 120 2.33 20.25 0.72
C PRO A 120 1.06 20.15 -0.13
N GLU A 121 -0.02 20.68 0.38
CA GLU A 121 -1.26 20.81 -0.40
C GLU A 121 -1.05 21.82 -1.53
N PRO A 122 -1.28 21.42 -2.80
CA PRO A 122 -1.01 22.29 -3.95
C PRO A 122 -2.21 23.19 -4.15
N GLY A 123 -2.93 23.77 -3.47
CA GLY A 123 -4.05 24.69 -3.76
C GLY A 123 -5.02 24.26 -4.90
N ASP A 124 -4.62 23.28 -5.69
CA ASP A 124 -5.34 22.77 -6.87
C ASP A 124 -6.26 21.56 -6.51
N GLY A 125 -6.44 21.29 -5.22
CA GLY A 125 -7.35 20.25 -4.71
C GLY A 125 -6.73 18.86 -4.57
N GLU A 126 -7.59 17.92 -4.16
CA GLU A 126 -7.19 16.56 -3.76
C GLU A 126 -6.49 15.76 -4.89
N ALA A 127 -6.96 15.90 -6.13
CA ALA A 127 -6.37 15.19 -7.27
C ALA A 127 -4.90 15.57 -7.49
N ALA A 128 -4.56 16.84 -7.33
CA ALA A 128 -3.19 17.33 -7.45
C ALA A 128 -2.32 16.83 -6.28
N LEU A 129 -2.86 16.75 -5.07
CA LEU A 129 -2.17 16.18 -3.92
C LEU A 129 -1.88 14.69 -4.11
N VAL A 130 -2.85 13.93 -4.60
CA VAL A 130 -2.67 12.50 -4.95
C VAL A 130 -1.58 12.35 -6.01
N ALA A 131 -1.59 13.18 -7.05
CA ALA A 131 -0.57 13.14 -8.10
C ALA A 131 0.84 13.40 -7.54
N ARG A 132 1.00 14.41 -6.68
CA ARG A 132 2.28 14.71 -6.01
C ARG A 132 2.78 13.57 -5.15
N ARG A 133 1.93 12.99 -4.30
CA ARG A 133 2.28 11.85 -3.47
C ARG A 133 2.70 10.64 -4.30
N SER A 134 2.01 10.42 -5.41
CA SER A 134 2.31 9.32 -6.35
C SER A 134 3.64 9.53 -7.08
N GLU A 135 3.95 10.77 -7.45
CA GLU A 135 5.22 11.13 -8.07
C GLU A 135 6.38 11.08 -7.06
N TRP A 136 6.14 11.57 -5.84
CA TRP A 136 7.11 11.44 -4.74
C TRP A 136 7.51 9.97 -4.52
N LEU A 137 6.54 9.05 -4.45
CA LEU A 137 6.84 7.62 -4.29
C LEU A 137 7.67 7.09 -5.47
N ALA A 138 7.27 7.41 -6.71
CA ALA A 138 7.95 6.93 -7.91
C ALA A 138 9.43 7.37 -7.97
N ASN A 139 9.74 8.53 -7.40
CA ASN A 139 11.08 9.14 -7.41
C ASN A 139 11.85 8.93 -6.09
N SER A 140 11.24 8.36 -5.06
CA SER A 140 11.87 8.19 -3.75
C SER A 140 12.90 7.06 -3.76
N THR A 141 14.18 7.40 -3.79
CA THR A 141 15.29 6.44 -3.69
C THR A 141 15.31 5.73 -2.34
N ALA A 142 14.94 6.42 -1.26
CA ALA A 142 14.88 5.86 0.09
C ALA A 142 13.81 4.77 0.21
N VAL A 143 12.59 5.04 -0.31
CA VAL A 143 11.50 4.04 -0.31
C VAL A 143 11.87 2.86 -1.21
N ARG A 144 12.43 3.11 -2.38
CA ARG A 144 12.89 2.07 -3.29
C ARG A 144 13.93 1.17 -2.63
N ALA A 145 14.95 1.73 -2.00
CA ALA A 145 16.00 0.97 -1.31
C ALA A 145 15.43 0.13 -0.14
N ALA A 146 14.47 0.67 0.63
CA ALA A 146 13.79 -0.08 1.68
C ALA A 146 12.97 -1.25 1.10
N HIS A 147 12.25 -1.01 0.01
CA HIS A 147 11.48 -2.01 -0.71
C HIS A 147 12.37 -3.15 -1.25
N GLU A 148 13.47 -2.81 -1.93
CA GLU A 148 14.42 -3.79 -2.50
C GLU A 148 15.02 -4.68 -1.40
N ARG A 149 15.45 -4.11 -0.27
CA ARG A 149 15.92 -4.90 0.89
C ARG A 149 14.84 -5.84 1.43
N CYS A 150 13.60 -5.39 1.54
CA CYS A 150 12.49 -6.23 1.96
C CYS A 150 12.24 -7.39 0.98
N ALA A 151 12.34 -7.12 -0.32
CA ALA A 151 12.18 -8.13 -1.36
C ALA A 151 13.29 -9.18 -1.32
N GLU A 152 14.54 -8.80 -1.08
CA GLU A 152 15.68 -9.71 -0.94
C GLU A 152 15.52 -10.67 0.23
N LEU A 153 15.08 -10.19 1.39
CA LEU A 153 14.81 -11.02 2.58
C LEU A 153 13.68 -12.04 2.35
N SER A 154 12.88 -11.80 1.34
CA SER A 154 11.70 -12.59 1.02
C SER A 154 11.91 -13.68 -0.04
N THR A 155 13.11 -13.79 -0.64
CA THR A 155 13.31 -14.54 -1.90
C THR A 155 13.22 -16.06 -1.79
N ALA A 156 13.50 -16.68 -0.65
CA ALA A 156 13.58 -18.13 -0.55
C ALA A 156 12.20 -18.86 -0.51
N ALA A 157 11.19 -18.26 0.09
CA ALA A 157 9.90 -18.95 0.34
C ALA A 157 8.78 -18.57 -0.66
N ALA A 158 8.98 -17.53 -1.43
CA ALA A 158 7.88 -16.82 -2.06
C ALA A 158 7.96 -16.71 -3.59
N ALA A 159 8.94 -17.32 -4.26
CA ALA A 159 9.05 -17.29 -5.71
C ALA A 159 7.92 -18.06 -6.43
N ALA A 160 7.30 -19.03 -5.78
CA ALA A 160 6.42 -20.01 -6.39
C ALA A 160 4.94 -19.60 -6.56
N GLY A 161 4.53 -18.38 -6.24
CA GLY A 161 3.10 -18.07 -6.30
C GLY A 161 2.73 -16.58 -6.42
N ARG A 162 3.62 -15.73 -6.88
CA ARG A 162 3.46 -14.27 -6.76
C ARG A 162 2.91 -13.54 -7.98
N GLN A 163 2.87 -14.18 -9.14
CA GLN A 163 2.29 -13.53 -10.33
C GLN A 163 0.78 -13.42 -10.18
N GLY A 164 0.24 -12.24 -10.43
CA GLY A 164 -1.20 -12.00 -10.43
C GLY A 164 -1.83 -11.80 -9.06
N ARG A 165 -1.08 -11.35 -8.05
CA ARG A 165 -1.63 -10.93 -6.75
C ARG A 165 -1.54 -9.41 -6.59
N HIS A 166 -2.53 -8.85 -5.92
CA HIS A 166 -2.62 -7.42 -5.61
C HIS A 166 -2.77 -7.20 -4.11
N TYR A 167 -2.15 -6.12 -3.62
CA TYR A 167 -2.21 -5.70 -2.22
C TYR A 167 -3.13 -4.49 -2.09
N VAL A 168 -4.03 -4.51 -1.12
CA VAL A 168 -4.85 -3.35 -0.75
C VAL A 168 -4.82 -3.14 0.75
N ALA A 169 -4.94 -1.89 1.17
CA ALA A 169 -5.08 -1.53 2.57
C ALA A 169 -6.55 -1.28 2.91
N LEU A 170 -7.01 -1.84 4.00
CA LEU A 170 -8.27 -1.55 4.64
C LEU A 170 -7.95 -0.73 5.89
N VAL A 171 -8.36 0.53 5.91
CA VAL A 171 -8.04 1.46 6.99
C VAL A 171 -9.30 1.95 7.66
N ARG A 172 -9.21 2.21 8.97
CA ARG A 172 -10.29 2.78 9.74
C ARG A 172 -10.20 4.30 9.69
N ILE A 173 -11.27 4.95 9.22
CA ILE A 173 -11.32 6.42 9.10
C ILE A 173 -12.37 6.96 10.07
N GLY A 174 -11.92 7.76 11.05
CA GLY A 174 -12.79 8.34 12.07
C GLY A 174 -13.40 7.30 13.02
N ALA A 175 -14.47 7.69 13.72
CA ALA A 175 -15.20 6.83 14.65
C ALA A 175 -16.15 5.85 13.93
N GLN A 176 -16.41 6.03 12.65
CA GLN A 176 -17.25 5.13 11.87
C GLN A 176 -16.46 3.87 11.50
N ARG A 177 -17.15 2.72 11.61
CA ARG A 177 -16.60 1.41 11.23
C ARG A 177 -16.57 1.23 9.70
N CYS A 178 -16.13 2.24 8.96
CA CYS A 178 -15.95 2.13 7.52
C CYS A 178 -14.50 1.79 7.23
N ALA A 179 -14.26 0.57 6.78
CA ALA A 179 -13.02 0.23 6.11
C ALA A 179 -13.07 0.91 4.73
N SER A 180 -12.25 1.93 4.52
CA SER A 180 -12.01 2.43 3.18
C SER A 180 -11.03 1.50 2.51
N VAL A 181 -11.45 0.87 1.43
CA VAL A 181 -10.55 0.09 0.58
C VAL A 181 -9.81 1.08 -0.31
N LEU A 182 -8.52 1.23 -0.05
CA LEU A 182 -7.64 2.00 -0.89
C LEU A 182 -7.12 1.06 -2.00
N SER A 183 -8.01 0.79 -2.97
CA SER A 183 -7.69 0.03 -4.18
C SER A 183 -7.46 0.99 -5.34
N LEU A 184 -6.53 0.62 -6.18
CA LEU A 184 -6.21 1.37 -7.38
C LEU A 184 -6.93 0.77 -8.58
N PRO A 185 -7.63 1.58 -9.40
CA PRO A 185 -7.79 1.24 -10.80
C PRO A 185 -6.38 1.24 -11.43
N ARG A 186 -6.04 0.22 -12.19
CA ARG A 186 -4.96 0.34 -13.17
C ARG A 186 -5.35 1.45 -14.13
N ASP A 187 -4.43 2.36 -14.41
CA ASP A 187 -4.58 3.24 -15.56
C ASP A 187 -4.52 2.34 -16.80
N ASP A 188 -5.68 1.98 -17.36
CA ASP A 188 -5.82 1.17 -18.59
C ASP A 188 -5.39 1.94 -19.86
N ASP A 189 -4.69 3.07 -19.71
CA ASP A 189 -4.23 3.90 -20.82
C ASP A 189 -3.06 3.29 -21.63
N ASP A 190 -2.50 2.16 -21.23
CA ASP A 190 -1.41 1.52 -21.98
C ASP A 190 -1.87 0.52 -23.05
N ASN A 191 -3.17 0.18 -23.13
CA ASN A 191 -3.67 -0.81 -24.09
C ASN A 191 -4.29 -0.20 -25.38
N ALA A 192 -4.33 1.11 -25.51
CA ALA A 192 -4.88 1.78 -26.69
C ALA A 192 -3.85 2.02 -27.81
N ARG A 193 -2.60 1.60 -27.67
CA ARG A 193 -1.53 1.83 -28.66
C ARG A 193 -0.94 0.60 -29.35
N SER A 194 -1.53 -0.58 -29.18
CA SER A 194 -1.06 -1.80 -29.87
C SER A 194 -2.10 -2.39 -30.85
N GLY A 195 -2.92 -1.54 -31.43
CA GLY A 195 -3.87 -1.93 -32.47
C GLY A 195 -3.68 -1.09 -33.73
N HIS A 196 -2.62 -1.37 -34.50
CA HIS A 196 -2.56 -1.23 -35.96
C HIS A 196 -1.30 -1.91 -36.46
#